data_3c6ba77f6c9f4a2a08e3fb57603c9e90
#
_entry.id   3c6ba77f6c9f4a2a08e3fb57603c9e90
#
_cell.length_a   1.000
_cell.length_b   1.000
_cell.length_c   1.000
_cell.angle_alpha   90.00
_cell.angle_beta   90.00
_cell.angle_gamma   90.00
#
_symmetry.space_group_name_H-M   'P 1'
#
loop_
_entity.id
_entity.type
_entity.pdbx_description
1 polymer ?
#
loop_
_entity_poly.entity_id
_entity_poly.type
_entity_poly.pdbx_seq_one_letter_code
_entity_poly.pdbx_strand_id
1 'polypeptide(L)'
;KKTAKTSDTPHYENVPFEIPENWVWTTLGNIGIWQSGGTPSRSNKSYYGGNIPWLKTGDLNDGLITNIPEGITEEAVTNSSAKINPTGSVLMAMYGATIGKLGILTFPATTNQACCACIEYYAITQYYLFYFLLSHRDIFIAKGGGGAQPNISKEIIVNTAIPLPPLPEQERIIIEIERWFAFIDEIEQNKTDLQFIIKKTKSKILDLAIHGKLVPQDPNDEPASELLKRINPSAKITCDNAHYTFKVPTGWIMCKLGEICALENGYAFSSDDYKQQGIPLVRISNISDNTINLNGCVFVKKEVDDRFIVKNGDLLIALSGATTGKMGVYENENIAYLNQRVGNLKIKKNVLLPEYRNYYMFSQIEKILKLAYGGAQPNISSKIICELQFLLPPLMEQKRIVQKIEELYSYFDNIQKALEA
;
A
#
# COMPACT_ATOMS: atom_id res chain seq x y z
N LYS A 1 38.08 49.26 -34.50
CA LYS A 1 37.07 48.50 -35.29
C LYS A 1 36.63 47.32 -34.44
N LYS A 2 35.44 47.43 -33.85
CA LYS A 2 34.77 46.28 -33.18
C LYS A 2 34.16 45.42 -34.28
N THR A 3 34.62 44.21 -34.44
CA THR A 3 33.98 43.20 -35.25
C THR A 3 32.71 42.73 -34.51
N ALA A 4 31.55 43.00 -35.09
CA ALA A 4 30.29 42.46 -34.64
C ALA A 4 30.30 40.94 -34.85
N LYS A 5 30.14 40.17 -33.81
CA LYS A 5 29.80 38.75 -33.89
C LYS A 5 28.33 38.69 -34.33
N THR A 6 28.05 38.30 -35.57
CA THR A 6 26.75 37.89 -36.01
C THR A 6 26.49 36.50 -35.40
N SER A 7 25.63 36.42 -34.41
CA SER A 7 25.11 35.13 -33.96
C SER A 7 23.96 34.74 -34.91
N ASP A 8 24.16 33.68 -35.68
CA ASP A 8 23.16 33.08 -36.59
C ASP A 8 22.05 32.29 -35.86
N THR A 9 21.92 32.47 -34.55
CA THR A 9 20.85 31.83 -33.77
C THR A 9 19.58 32.68 -33.82
N PRO A 10 18.43 32.15 -34.23
CA PRO A 10 17.15 32.84 -34.10
C PRO A 10 16.99 33.30 -32.63
N HIS A 11 16.79 34.59 -32.40
CA HIS A 11 16.44 35.08 -31.07
C HIS A 11 15.06 34.61 -30.71
N TYR A 12 14.95 33.57 -29.89
CA TYR A 12 13.69 33.19 -29.22
C TYR A 12 13.50 34.22 -28.11
N GLU A 13 12.57 35.16 -28.30
CA GLU A 13 12.08 36.04 -27.24
C GLU A 13 11.38 35.21 -26.19
N ASN A 14 11.73 35.36 -24.90
CA ASN A 14 11.14 34.65 -23.75
C ASN A 14 11.54 33.17 -23.58
N VAL A 15 12.80 32.82 -23.71
CA VAL A 15 13.31 31.51 -23.27
C VAL A 15 13.29 31.40 -21.74
N PRO A 16 12.96 30.22 -21.18
CA PRO A 16 12.76 30.02 -19.74
C PRO A 16 14.02 30.24 -18.88
N PHE A 17 15.22 30.01 -19.46
CA PHE A 17 16.49 30.09 -18.75
C PHE A 17 17.67 30.23 -19.74
N GLU A 18 18.83 30.62 -19.24
CA GLU A 18 20.09 30.63 -20.01
C GLU A 18 20.61 29.21 -20.25
N ILE A 19 21.11 28.93 -21.45
CA ILE A 19 21.68 27.64 -21.84
C ILE A 19 23.20 27.77 -22.05
N PRO A 20 23.98 26.64 -21.95
CA PRO A 20 25.42 26.65 -22.28
C PRO A 20 25.70 27.16 -23.69
N GLU A 21 26.88 27.72 -23.92
CA GLU A 21 27.24 28.34 -25.22
C GLU A 21 27.16 27.40 -26.42
N ASN A 22 27.32 26.08 -26.20
CA ASN A 22 27.27 25.05 -27.22
C ASN A 22 25.87 24.45 -27.43
N TRP A 23 24.85 24.94 -26.71
CA TRP A 23 23.45 24.55 -26.87
C TRP A 23 22.73 25.59 -27.74
N VAL A 24 21.62 25.17 -28.33
CA VAL A 24 20.76 26.07 -29.10
C VAL A 24 19.31 25.89 -28.68
N TRP A 25 18.56 27.00 -28.60
CA TRP A 25 17.11 26.91 -28.50
C TRP A 25 16.51 26.61 -29.86
N THR A 26 15.54 25.69 -29.90
CA THR A 26 14.75 25.35 -31.09
C THR A 26 13.32 24.98 -30.68
N THR A 27 12.51 24.51 -31.59
CA THR A 27 11.16 24.00 -31.27
C THR A 27 11.08 22.52 -31.56
N LEU A 28 10.11 21.85 -30.91
CA LEU A 28 9.85 20.42 -31.16
C LEU A 28 9.50 20.12 -32.62
N GLY A 29 8.92 21.08 -33.33
CA GLY A 29 8.63 20.95 -34.76
C GLY A 29 9.88 20.93 -35.66
N ASN A 30 10.97 21.55 -35.20
CA ASN A 30 12.23 21.58 -35.96
C ASN A 30 13.11 20.35 -35.74
N ILE A 31 12.86 19.58 -34.68
CA ILE A 31 13.70 18.43 -34.29
C ILE A 31 13.14 17.09 -34.75
N GLY A 32 12.02 17.07 -35.44
CA GLY A 32 11.45 15.82 -35.92
C GLY A 32 10.11 15.95 -36.64
N ILE A 33 9.67 14.85 -37.23
CA ILE A 33 8.36 14.78 -37.89
C ILE A 33 7.31 14.33 -36.89
N TRP A 34 6.25 15.09 -36.76
CA TRP A 34 5.16 14.84 -35.84
C TRP A 34 3.87 14.51 -36.60
N GLN A 35 3.17 13.46 -36.19
CA GLN A 35 1.86 13.11 -36.72
C GLN A 35 0.85 12.82 -35.60
N SER A 36 -0.40 13.19 -35.86
CA SER A 36 -1.52 12.77 -34.99
C SER A 36 -2.06 11.43 -35.45
N GLY A 37 -2.51 10.64 -34.50
CA GLY A 37 -3.20 9.39 -34.75
C GLY A 37 -4.59 9.58 -35.39
N GLY A 38 -5.28 8.48 -35.58
CA GLY A 38 -6.64 8.47 -36.13
C GLY A 38 -7.49 7.36 -35.51
N THR A 39 -8.80 7.63 -35.45
CA THR A 39 -9.78 6.64 -35.03
C THR A 39 -10.64 6.22 -36.20
N PRO A 40 -10.55 4.95 -36.65
CA PRO A 40 -11.48 4.41 -37.62
C PRO A 40 -12.92 4.50 -37.13
N SER A 41 -13.89 4.57 -38.07
CA SER A 41 -15.29 4.69 -37.70
C SER A 41 -15.76 3.54 -36.80
N ARG A 42 -16.22 3.85 -35.58
CA ARG A 42 -16.74 2.88 -34.61
C ARG A 42 -18.02 2.17 -35.09
N SER A 43 -18.74 2.74 -36.05
CA SER A 43 -19.94 2.13 -36.65
C SER A 43 -19.59 0.96 -37.56
N ASN A 44 -18.37 0.93 -38.13
CA ASN A 44 -17.90 -0.18 -38.95
C ASN A 44 -17.10 -1.17 -38.08
N LYS A 45 -17.76 -2.23 -37.64
CA LYS A 45 -17.15 -3.27 -36.79
C LYS A 45 -16.04 -4.06 -37.48
N SER A 46 -16.02 -4.13 -38.84
CA SER A 46 -14.98 -4.83 -39.60
C SER A 46 -13.61 -4.16 -39.54
N TYR A 47 -13.54 -2.92 -39.07
CA TYR A 47 -12.28 -2.20 -38.89
C TYR A 47 -11.51 -2.62 -37.65
N TYR A 48 -12.14 -3.33 -36.71
CA TYR A 48 -11.58 -3.68 -35.41
C TYR A 48 -11.33 -5.18 -35.27
N GLY A 49 -10.38 -5.56 -34.39
CA GLY A 49 -9.99 -6.97 -34.19
C GLY A 49 -8.98 -7.48 -35.20
N GLY A 50 -8.33 -6.60 -35.98
CA GLY A 50 -7.25 -6.94 -36.92
C GLY A 50 -5.89 -7.06 -36.24
N ASN A 51 -4.85 -7.31 -37.04
CA ASN A 51 -3.50 -7.58 -36.59
C ASN A 51 -2.61 -6.32 -36.49
N ILE A 52 -3.11 -5.13 -36.88
CA ILE A 52 -2.34 -3.89 -36.79
C ILE A 52 -2.62 -3.29 -35.41
N PRO A 53 -1.60 -3.21 -34.49
CA PRO A 53 -1.81 -2.65 -33.15
C PRO A 53 -2.35 -1.23 -33.23
N TRP A 54 -3.38 -0.93 -32.41
CA TRP A 54 -4.02 0.39 -32.34
C TRP A 54 -4.07 0.88 -30.89
N LEU A 55 -3.12 1.74 -30.53
CA LEU A 55 -2.91 2.27 -29.20
C LEU A 55 -3.91 3.38 -28.86
N LYS A 56 -4.46 3.33 -27.68
CA LYS A 56 -5.22 4.42 -27.05
C LYS A 56 -4.37 5.12 -25.99
N THR A 57 -4.65 6.37 -25.69
CA THR A 57 -3.89 7.15 -24.70
C THR A 57 -3.88 6.52 -23.30
N GLY A 58 -4.85 5.66 -22.99
CA GLY A 58 -4.88 4.88 -21.74
C GLY A 58 -3.80 3.79 -21.68
N ASP A 59 -3.27 3.34 -22.82
CA ASP A 59 -2.24 2.31 -22.90
C ASP A 59 -0.82 2.88 -22.73
N LEU A 60 -0.67 4.20 -22.68
CA LEU A 60 0.61 4.87 -22.42
C LEU A 60 1.02 4.67 -20.95
N ASN A 61 2.26 4.29 -20.72
CA ASN A 61 2.78 3.86 -19.44
C ASN A 61 4.04 4.63 -18.94
N ASP A 62 4.39 5.72 -19.65
CA ASP A 62 5.61 6.51 -19.39
C ASP A 62 6.91 5.72 -19.59
N GLY A 63 6.90 4.76 -20.50
CA GLY A 63 8.03 3.88 -20.79
C GLY A 63 7.92 3.22 -22.16
N LEU A 64 8.56 2.07 -22.29
CA LEU A 64 8.50 1.26 -23.50
C LEU A 64 7.12 0.59 -23.64
N ILE A 65 6.50 0.74 -24.81
CA ILE A 65 5.24 0.09 -25.15
C ILE A 65 5.56 -1.29 -25.73
N THR A 66 5.39 -2.32 -24.92
CA THR A 66 5.67 -3.72 -25.27
C THR A 66 4.42 -4.54 -25.60
N ASN A 67 3.22 -3.98 -25.32
CA ASN A 67 1.94 -4.62 -25.62
C ASN A 67 0.88 -3.57 -25.91
N ILE A 68 0.03 -3.83 -26.89
CA ILE A 68 -1.15 -3.03 -27.25
C ILE A 68 -2.32 -4.00 -27.37
N PRO A 69 -3.35 -3.90 -26.52
CA PRO A 69 -4.41 -4.91 -26.44
C PRO A 69 -5.40 -4.89 -27.62
N GLU A 70 -5.56 -3.75 -28.30
CA GLU A 70 -6.49 -3.61 -29.43
C GLU A 70 -5.75 -3.55 -30.78
N GLY A 71 -6.39 -4.10 -31.78
CA GLY A 71 -5.90 -4.04 -33.16
C GLY A 71 -6.97 -3.58 -34.15
N ILE A 72 -6.52 -3.04 -35.27
CA ILE A 72 -7.35 -2.67 -36.44
C ILE A 72 -6.90 -3.43 -37.71
N THR A 73 -7.75 -3.42 -38.72
CA THR A 73 -7.48 -4.08 -39.98
C THR A 73 -6.72 -3.17 -40.93
N GLU A 74 -6.10 -3.73 -41.99
CA GLU A 74 -5.50 -2.96 -43.07
C GLU A 74 -6.54 -2.07 -43.79
N GLU A 75 -7.77 -2.57 -43.95
CA GLU A 75 -8.88 -1.79 -44.44
C GLU A 75 -9.16 -0.55 -43.59
N ALA A 76 -9.10 -0.69 -42.27
CA ALA A 76 -9.28 0.44 -41.35
C ALA A 76 -8.17 1.50 -41.52
N VAL A 77 -6.92 1.10 -41.70
CA VAL A 77 -5.81 2.02 -41.95
C VAL A 77 -5.99 2.74 -43.28
N THR A 78 -6.37 2.01 -44.35
CA THR A 78 -6.55 2.58 -45.68
C THR A 78 -7.73 3.54 -45.76
N ASN A 79 -8.83 3.24 -45.09
CA ASN A 79 -10.08 3.99 -45.15
C ASN A 79 -10.32 4.96 -43.97
N SER A 80 -9.29 5.28 -43.24
CA SER A 80 -9.37 6.22 -42.12
C SER A 80 -8.16 7.16 -42.02
N SER A 81 -8.13 8.00 -41.00
CA SER A 81 -6.99 8.87 -40.66
C SER A 81 -5.92 8.15 -39.83
N ALA A 82 -6.08 6.87 -39.50
CA ALA A 82 -5.10 6.10 -38.76
C ALA A 82 -3.80 5.96 -39.60
N LYS A 83 -2.65 6.18 -38.93
CA LYS A 83 -1.32 6.12 -39.55
C LYS A 83 -0.44 5.17 -38.76
N ILE A 84 0.39 4.43 -39.43
CA ILE A 84 1.40 3.60 -38.79
C ILE A 84 2.55 4.49 -38.34
N ASN A 85 2.89 4.38 -37.06
CA ASN A 85 4.08 4.96 -36.46
C ASN A 85 5.17 3.87 -36.39
N PRO A 86 6.39 4.12 -36.84
CA PRO A 86 7.47 3.13 -36.81
C PRO A 86 7.92 2.81 -35.39
N THR A 87 8.65 1.71 -35.26
CA THR A 87 9.41 1.41 -34.04
C THR A 87 10.27 2.61 -33.64
N GLY A 88 10.35 2.90 -32.37
CA GLY A 88 11.11 4.02 -31.86
C GLY A 88 10.33 5.34 -31.79
N SER A 89 9.10 5.41 -32.29
CA SER A 89 8.29 6.62 -32.19
C SER A 89 8.02 6.99 -30.73
N VAL A 90 8.24 8.25 -30.35
CA VAL A 90 7.84 8.82 -29.07
C VAL A 90 6.40 9.31 -29.18
N LEU A 91 5.53 8.74 -28.36
CA LEU A 91 4.10 9.02 -28.30
C LEU A 91 3.76 9.94 -27.13
N MET A 92 2.81 10.86 -27.34
CA MET A 92 2.31 11.75 -26.30
C MET A 92 0.77 11.86 -26.37
N ALA A 93 0.12 11.67 -25.23
CA ALA A 93 -1.32 11.90 -25.10
C ALA A 93 -1.65 13.40 -25.10
N MET A 94 -2.66 13.77 -25.88
CA MET A 94 -3.10 15.14 -26.04
C MET A 94 -4.41 15.49 -25.30
N TYR A 95 -5.21 14.49 -24.87
CA TYR A 95 -6.59 14.73 -24.40
C TYR A 95 -6.85 14.18 -23.00
N GLY A 96 -7.68 14.92 -22.26
CA GLY A 96 -8.28 14.50 -21.01
C GLY A 96 -7.29 14.28 -19.86
N ALA A 97 -7.64 13.37 -18.95
CA ALA A 97 -6.81 13.04 -17.79
C ALA A 97 -5.45 12.41 -18.15
N THR A 98 -5.24 12.05 -19.39
CA THR A 98 -3.98 11.44 -19.87
C THR A 98 -3.02 12.42 -20.52
N ILE A 99 -3.35 13.72 -20.59
CA ILE A 99 -2.45 14.72 -21.20
C ILE A 99 -1.04 14.60 -20.62
N GLY A 100 -0.05 14.57 -21.54
CA GLY A 100 1.36 14.47 -21.17
C GLY A 100 1.83 13.06 -20.82
N LYS A 101 0.96 12.03 -20.80
CA LYS A 101 1.43 10.64 -20.73
C LYS A 101 2.20 10.30 -22.00
N LEU A 102 3.28 9.56 -21.85
CA LEU A 102 4.23 9.23 -22.90
C LEU A 102 4.35 7.73 -23.13
N GLY A 103 4.93 7.37 -24.26
CA GLY A 103 5.35 6.01 -24.56
C GLY A 103 6.34 5.98 -25.72
N ILE A 104 7.18 4.96 -25.76
CA ILE A 104 8.10 4.68 -26.87
C ILE A 104 7.69 3.35 -27.49
N LEU A 105 7.40 3.33 -28.79
CA LEU A 105 7.02 2.10 -29.49
C LEU A 105 8.21 1.16 -29.65
N THR A 106 8.05 -0.10 -29.24
CA THR A 106 9.03 -1.16 -29.49
C THR A 106 8.75 -1.94 -30.78
N PHE A 107 7.60 -1.71 -31.39
CA PHE A 107 7.17 -2.27 -32.69
C PHE A 107 6.26 -1.26 -33.41
N PRO A 108 6.05 -1.38 -34.73
CA PRO A 108 5.17 -0.47 -35.45
C PRO A 108 3.72 -0.58 -35.00
N ALA A 109 3.06 0.58 -34.76
CA ALA A 109 1.68 0.62 -34.33
C ALA A 109 0.95 1.87 -34.80
N THR A 110 -0.37 1.77 -34.89
CA THR A 110 -1.26 2.93 -35.09
C THR A 110 -1.70 3.50 -33.74
N THR A 111 -2.20 4.72 -33.72
CA THR A 111 -2.71 5.38 -32.48
C THR A 111 -4.06 6.04 -32.75
N ASN A 112 -4.85 6.25 -31.69
CA ASN A 112 -6.07 7.06 -31.79
C ASN A 112 -5.72 8.55 -31.99
N GLN A 113 -6.73 9.37 -32.37
CA GLN A 113 -6.54 10.81 -32.64
C GLN A 113 -6.13 11.62 -31.40
N ALA A 114 -6.28 11.06 -30.19
CA ALA A 114 -5.87 11.71 -28.94
C ALA A 114 -4.35 11.56 -28.65
N CYS A 115 -3.62 10.90 -29.55
CA CYS A 115 -2.19 10.67 -29.42
C CYS A 115 -1.43 11.39 -30.56
N CYS A 116 -0.32 12.05 -30.23
CA CYS A 116 0.65 12.62 -31.15
C CYS A 116 1.94 11.83 -31.08
N ALA A 117 2.55 11.55 -32.25
CA ALA A 117 3.79 10.79 -32.35
C ALA A 117 4.89 11.60 -33.03
N CYS A 118 6.10 11.61 -32.45
CA CYS A 118 7.32 11.95 -33.17
C CYS A 118 7.88 10.69 -33.84
N ILE A 119 7.95 10.68 -35.16
CA ILE A 119 8.27 9.48 -35.96
C ILE A 119 9.64 9.52 -36.61
N GLU A 120 10.23 10.70 -36.76
CA GLU A 120 11.58 10.93 -37.26
C GLU A 120 12.27 11.96 -36.37
N TYR A 121 13.61 11.89 -36.29
CA TYR A 121 14.41 12.68 -35.37
C TYR A 121 15.54 13.41 -36.09
N TYR A 122 15.64 14.74 -35.91
CA TYR A 122 16.67 15.59 -36.50
C TYR A 122 17.53 16.21 -35.39
N ALA A 123 18.82 15.83 -35.32
CA ALA A 123 19.78 16.31 -34.33
C ALA A 123 19.36 16.09 -32.85
N ILE A 124 18.37 15.22 -32.60
CA ILE A 124 17.91 14.84 -31.26
C ILE A 124 17.83 13.33 -31.13
N THR A 125 18.19 12.80 -29.96
CA THR A 125 17.96 11.38 -29.65
C THR A 125 16.54 11.16 -29.13
N GLN A 126 16.00 9.99 -29.39
CA GLN A 126 14.68 9.53 -28.95
C GLN A 126 14.50 9.70 -27.44
N TYR A 127 15.47 9.25 -26.64
CA TYR A 127 15.38 9.28 -25.18
C TYR A 127 15.54 10.71 -24.62
N TYR A 128 16.34 11.57 -25.23
CA TYR A 128 16.42 12.98 -24.81
C TYR A 128 15.07 13.67 -25.04
N LEU A 129 14.44 13.45 -26.20
CA LEU A 129 13.08 13.94 -26.44
C LEU A 129 12.09 13.39 -25.42
N PHE A 130 12.14 12.11 -25.12
CA PHE A 130 11.23 11.46 -24.17
C PHE A 130 11.36 12.11 -22.76
N TYR A 131 12.58 12.25 -22.25
CA TYR A 131 12.82 12.86 -20.92
C TYR A 131 12.47 14.35 -20.90
N PHE A 132 12.73 15.06 -21.98
CA PHE A 132 12.30 16.46 -22.11
C PHE A 132 10.77 16.56 -22.03
N LEU A 133 10.03 15.77 -22.76
CA LEU A 133 8.57 15.77 -22.72
C LEU A 133 8.05 15.36 -21.33
N LEU A 134 8.70 14.40 -20.68
CA LEU A 134 8.34 13.94 -19.34
C LEU A 134 8.50 15.08 -18.32
N SER A 135 9.60 15.82 -18.36
CA SER A 135 9.87 16.97 -17.48
C SER A 135 8.91 18.15 -17.71
N HIS A 136 8.32 18.25 -18.91
CA HIS A 136 7.40 19.33 -19.29
C HIS A 136 5.92 18.96 -19.15
N ARG A 137 5.61 17.80 -18.56
CA ARG A 137 4.22 17.31 -18.42
C ARG A 137 3.30 18.33 -17.79
N ASP A 138 3.67 18.92 -16.67
CA ASP A 138 2.84 19.91 -15.96
C ASP A 138 2.59 21.15 -16.79
N ILE A 139 3.58 21.57 -17.60
CA ILE A 139 3.44 22.68 -18.55
C ILE A 139 2.39 22.35 -19.63
N PHE A 140 2.41 21.13 -20.16
CA PHE A 140 1.44 20.69 -21.14
C PHE A 140 0.03 20.56 -20.53
N ILE A 141 -0.08 20.03 -19.32
CA ILE A 141 -1.34 19.98 -18.58
C ILE A 141 -1.91 21.40 -18.38
N ALA A 142 -1.06 22.35 -17.95
CA ALA A 142 -1.45 23.76 -17.78
C ALA A 142 -1.92 24.41 -19.09
N LYS A 143 -1.27 24.10 -20.21
CA LYS A 143 -1.64 24.59 -21.55
C LYS A 143 -2.94 23.96 -22.08
N GLY A 144 -3.39 22.82 -21.53
CA GLY A 144 -4.60 22.13 -21.91
C GLY A 144 -5.92 22.87 -21.63
N GLY A 145 -5.86 23.97 -20.85
CA GLY A 145 -7.00 24.84 -20.55
C GLY A 145 -7.98 24.24 -19.52
N GLY A 146 -8.67 25.12 -18.78
CA GLY A 146 -9.58 24.77 -17.68
C GLY A 146 -11.00 24.35 -18.09
N GLY A 147 -11.19 23.72 -19.25
CA GLY A 147 -12.50 23.22 -19.70
C GLY A 147 -12.86 21.84 -19.13
N ALA A 148 -14.12 21.42 -19.32
CA ALA A 148 -14.61 20.11 -18.87
C ALA A 148 -13.85 18.91 -19.48
N GLN A 149 -13.17 19.12 -20.61
CA GLN A 149 -12.21 18.17 -21.21
C GLN A 149 -10.98 18.96 -21.67
N PRO A 150 -9.93 19.02 -20.85
CA PRO A 150 -8.68 19.67 -21.26
C PRO A 150 -8.07 18.96 -22.45
N ASN A 151 -7.55 19.71 -23.41
CA ASN A 151 -6.80 19.15 -24.53
C ASN A 151 -5.68 20.09 -24.99
N ILE A 152 -4.63 19.51 -25.57
CA ILE A 152 -3.58 20.23 -26.29
C ILE A 152 -3.60 19.82 -27.76
N SER A 153 -3.28 20.76 -28.64
CA SER A 153 -3.16 20.47 -30.07
C SER A 153 -1.73 20.03 -30.43
N LYS A 154 -1.58 19.35 -31.58
CA LYS A 154 -0.26 19.09 -32.15
C LYS A 154 0.53 20.39 -32.34
N GLU A 155 -0.15 21.49 -32.69
CA GLU A 155 0.47 22.80 -32.86
C GLU A 155 1.11 23.33 -31.57
N ILE A 156 0.45 23.14 -30.40
CA ILE A 156 1.04 23.48 -29.09
C ILE A 156 2.31 22.66 -28.85
N ILE A 157 2.29 21.36 -29.17
CA ILE A 157 3.46 20.48 -29.01
C ILE A 157 4.60 20.97 -29.92
N VAL A 158 4.40 21.07 -31.22
CA VAL A 158 5.48 21.40 -32.17
C VAL A 158 6.06 22.80 -31.98
N ASN A 159 5.30 23.75 -31.44
CA ASN A 159 5.76 25.10 -31.12
C ASN A 159 6.40 25.24 -29.73
N THR A 160 6.49 24.16 -28.96
CA THR A 160 7.16 24.18 -27.66
C THR A 160 8.66 24.29 -27.86
N ALA A 161 9.27 25.28 -27.19
CA ALA A 161 10.72 25.48 -27.22
C ALA A 161 11.45 24.36 -26.46
N ILE A 162 12.56 23.90 -27.01
CA ILE A 162 13.42 22.87 -26.42
C ILE A 162 14.88 23.33 -26.50
N PRO A 163 15.66 23.21 -25.39
CA PRO A 163 17.09 23.40 -25.44
C PRO A 163 17.75 22.16 -26.05
N LEU A 164 18.54 22.33 -27.07
CA LEU A 164 19.13 21.23 -27.83
C LEU A 164 20.67 21.20 -27.63
N PRO A 165 21.17 20.24 -26.82
CA PRO A 165 22.60 19.96 -26.70
C PRO A 165 23.17 19.29 -27.96
N PRO A 166 24.48 19.27 -28.15
CA PRO A 166 25.14 18.36 -29.09
C PRO A 166 24.82 16.90 -28.79
N LEU A 167 24.69 16.05 -29.83
CA LEU A 167 24.31 14.63 -29.66
C LEU A 167 25.10 13.85 -28.59
N PRO A 168 26.45 13.96 -28.51
CA PRO A 168 27.21 13.28 -27.44
C PRO A 168 26.87 13.76 -26.03
N GLU A 169 26.37 14.99 -25.90
CA GLU A 169 25.95 15.53 -24.61
C GLU A 169 24.56 15.07 -24.24
N GLN A 170 23.65 14.97 -25.20
CA GLN A 170 22.34 14.32 -25.00
C GLN A 170 22.50 12.90 -24.44
N GLU A 171 23.42 12.10 -25.00
CA GLU A 171 23.71 10.75 -24.53
C GLU A 171 24.21 10.74 -23.07
N ARG A 172 25.13 11.66 -22.72
CA ARG A 172 25.61 11.78 -21.33
C ARG A 172 24.50 12.19 -20.36
N ILE A 173 23.62 13.09 -20.78
CA ILE A 173 22.46 13.52 -19.98
C ILE A 173 21.51 12.33 -19.75
N ILE A 174 21.22 11.56 -20.81
CA ILE A 174 20.35 10.37 -20.70
C ILE A 174 20.94 9.35 -19.73
N ILE A 175 22.22 9.00 -19.86
CA ILE A 175 22.89 8.05 -18.97
C ILE A 175 22.81 8.51 -17.51
N GLU A 176 23.00 9.81 -17.26
CA GLU A 176 22.95 10.33 -15.89
C GLU A 176 21.49 10.33 -15.35
N ILE A 177 20.50 10.66 -16.16
CA ILE A 177 19.08 10.57 -15.78
C ILE A 177 18.72 9.11 -15.42
N GLU A 178 19.07 8.15 -16.27
CA GLU A 178 18.79 6.72 -16.04
C GLU A 178 19.50 6.21 -14.79
N ARG A 179 20.73 6.66 -14.54
CA ARG A 179 21.47 6.33 -13.32
C ARG A 179 20.75 6.84 -12.07
N TRP A 180 20.24 8.07 -12.08
CA TRP A 180 19.49 8.61 -10.94
C TRP A 180 18.16 7.90 -10.73
N PHE A 181 17.44 7.56 -11.79
CA PHE A 181 16.20 6.77 -11.66
C PHE A 181 16.48 5.39 -11.07
N ALA A 182 17.52 4.68 -11.57
CA ALA A 182 17.90 3.39 -11.01
C ALA A 182 18.28 3.50 -9.53
N PHE A 183 18.93 4.59 -9.11
CA PHE A 183 19.26 4.82 -7.70
C PHE A 183 18.02 5.09 -6.85
N ILE A 184 17.05 5.85 -7.37
CA ILE A 184 15.76 6.09 -6.70
C ILE A 184 15.00 4.77 -6.52
N ASP A 185 14.92 3.95 -7.58
CA ASP A 185 14.27 2.64 -7.52
C ASP A 185 14.92 1.71 -6.48
N GLU A 186 16.26 1.74 -6.39
CA GLU A 186 17.01 0.98 -5.36
C GLU A 186 16.67 1.46 -3.93
N ILE A 187 16.56 2.77 -3.72
CA ILE A 187 16.17 3.33 -2.42
C ILE A 187 14.75 2.90 -2.05
N GLU A 188 13.80 2.98 -2.98
CA GLU A 188 12.41 2.57 -2.76
C GLU A 188 12.29 1.07 -2.45
N GLN A 189 13.05 0.23 -3.17
CA GLN A 189 13.09 -1.21 -2.91
C GLN A 189 13.66 -1.50 -1.52
N ASN A 190 14.78 -0.89 -1.16
CA ASN A 190 15.41 -1.05 0.16
C ASN A 190 14.49 -0.58 1.30
N LYS A 191 13.73 0.50 1.10
CA LYS A 191 12.70 0.96 2.04
C LYS A 191 11.63 -0.11 2.26
N THR A 192 11.12 -0.71 1.19
CA THR A 192 10.10 -1.77 1.23
C THR A 192 10.63 -3.01 1.93
N ASP A 193 11.86 -3.44 1.61
CA ASP A 193 12.50 -4.59 2.22
C ASP A 193 12.71 -4.39 3.73
N LEU A 194 13.11 -3.19 4.14
CA LEU A 194 13.30 -2.87 5.55
C LEU A 194 11.97 -2.89 6.33
N GLN A 195 10.89 -2.39 5.75
CA GLN A 195 9.54 -2.48 6.36
C GLN A 195 9.12 -3.94 6.56
N PHE A 196 9.38 -4.81 5.56
CA PHE A 196 9.10 -6.23 5.67
C PHE A 196 9.94 -6.91 6.76
N ILE A 197 11.24 -6.59 6.84
CA ILE A 197 12.16 -7.11 7.87
C ILE A 197 11.70 -6.67 9.26
N ILE A 198 11.30 -5.42 9.45
CA ILE A 198 10.78 -4.92 10.74
C ILE A 198 9.55 -5.73 11.16
N LYS A 199 8.58 -5.92 10.27
CA LYS A 199 7.37 -6.71 10.54
C LYS A 199 7.71 -8.15 10.94
N LYS A 200 8.61 -8.80 10.20
CA LYS A 200 9.07 -10.16 10.48
C LYS A 200 9.80 -10.25 11.82
N THR A 201 10.62 -9.26 12.15
CA THR A 201 11.36 -9.21 13.41
C THR A 201 10.42 -8.99 14.59
N LYS A 202 9.43 -8.09 14.49
CA LYS A 202 8.40 -7.93 15.53
C LYS A 202 7.65 -9.25 15.79
N SER A 203 7.28 -9.97 14.75
CA SER A 203 6.65 -11.30 14.87
C SER A 203 7.57 -12.30 15.58
N LYS A 204 8.88 -12.29 15.25
CA LYS A 204 9.85 -13.18 15.89
C LYS A 204 10.07 -12.86 17.37
N ILE A 205 10.03 -11.59 17.76
CA ILE A 205 10.11 -11.16 19.17
C ILE A 205 8.91 -11.73 19.94
N LEU A 206 7.69 -11.66 19.39
CA LEU A 206 6.52 -12.26 20.02
C LEU A 206 6.65 -13.78 20.16
N ASP A 207 7.15 -14.46 19.14
CA ASP A 207 7.42 -15.90 19.20
C ASP A 207 8.40 -16.26 20.33
N LEU A 208 9.51 -15.50 20.45
CA LEU A 208 10.46 -15.69 21.55
C LEU A 208 9.83 -15.41 22.93
N ALA A 209 8.99 -14.37 23.02
CA ALA A 209 8.31 -13.97 24.24
C ALA A 209 7.38 -15.08 24.78
N ILE A 210 6.49 -15.60 23.91
CA ILE A 210 5.50 -16.62 24.32
C ILE A 210 6.11 -18.01 24.58
N HIS A 211 7.36 -18.22 24.20
CA HIS A 211 8.11 -19.46 24.46
C HIS A 211 9.16 -19.32 25.57
N GLY A 212 9.15 -18.20 26.33
CA GLY A 212 10.08 -17.96 27.43
C GLY A 212 11.55 -17.83 27.03
N LYS A 213 11.81 -17.31 25.82
CA LYS A 213 13.16 -17.15 25.25
C LYS A 213 13.58 -15.68 25.10
N LEU A 214 12.70 -14.74 25.45
CA LEU A 214 12.97 -13.30 25.28
C LEU A 214 13.71 -12.69 26.47
N VAL A 215 13.42 -13.16 27.66
CA VAL A 215 14.05 -12.70 28.90
C VAL A 215 14.51 -13.91 29.73
N PRO A 216 15.52 -13.75 30.62
CA PRO A 216 15.91 -14.83 31.53
C PRO A 216 14.82 -15.10 32.57
N GLN A 217 14.64 -16.40 32.92
CA GLN A 217 13.80 -16.80 34.04
C GLN A 217 14.52 -16.47 35.36
N ASP A 218 13.75 -15.99 36.37
CA ASP A 218 14.20 -15.77 37.73
C ASP A 218 13.67 -16.91 38.63
N PRO A 219 14.51 -17.72 39.27
CA PRO A 219 14.04 -18.79 40.17
C PRO A 219 13.33 -18.28 41.41
N ASN A 220 13.42 -16.98 41.76
CA ASN A 220 12.72 -16.37 42.84
C ASN A 220 11.30 -15.90 42.50
N ASP A 221 10.94 -15.92 41.22
CA ASP A 221 9.57 -15.59 40.82
C ASP A 221 8.58 -16.62 41.38
N GLU A 222 7.42 -16.16 41.81
CA GLU A 222 6.33 -17.04 42.22
C GLU A 222 5.89 -17.89 41.02
N PRO A 223 5.91 -19.24 41.06
CA PRO A 223 5.57 -20.08 39.93
C PRO A 223 4.13 -19.82 39.44
N ALA A 224 3.91 -19.88 38.12
CA ALA A 224 2.60 -19.67 37.51
C ALA A 224 1.54 -20.68 37.96
N SER A 225 1.96 -21.85 38.50
CA SER A 225 1.06 -22.81 39.13
C SER A 225 0.28 -22.23 40.32
N GLU A 226 0.92 -21.37 41.12
CA GLU A 226 0.25 -20.71 42.23
C GLU A 226 -0.75 -19.64 41.76
N LEU A 227 -0.43 -18.97 40.65
CA LEU A 227 -1.37 -18.03 40.01
C LEU A 227 -2.65 -18.75 39.55
N LEU A 228 -2.50 -19.90 38.90
CA LEU A 228 -3.65 -20.67 38.41
C LEU A 228 -4.51 -21.23 39.55
N LYS A 229 -3.92 -21.72 40.64
CA LYS A 229 -4.61 -22.20 41.83
C LYS A 229 -5.50 -21.12 42.49
N ARG A 230 -5.12 -19.84 42.42
CA ARG A 230 -5.97 -18.74 42.91
C ARG A 230 -7.29 -18.58 42.18
N ILE A 231 -7.34 -18.98 40.89
CA ILE A 231 -8.59 -18.92 40.12
C ILE A 231 -9.34 -20.21 40.23
N ASN A 232 -8.63 -21.34 40.13
CA ASN A 232 -9.18 -22.67 40.13
C ASN A 232 -8.37 -23.58 41.07
N PRO A 233 -8.76 -23.68 42.36
CA PRO A 233 -8.05 -24.51 43.32
C PRO A 233 -7.97 -26.00 42.95
N SER A 234 -8.90 -26.48 42.09
CA SER A 234 -8.94 -27.86 41.58
C SER A 234 -8.25 -28.02 40.22
N ALA A 235 -7.54 -26.99 39.70
CA ALA A 235 -6.84 -27.11 38.43
C ALA A 235 -5.83 -28.25 38.46
N LYS A 236 -5.94 -29.16 37.51
CA LYS A 236 -4.94 -30.22 37.30
C LYS A 236 -3.73 -29.60 36.63
N ILE A 237 -2.68 -29.38 37.42
CA ILE A 237 -1.41 -28.85 36.93
C ILE A 237 -0.64 -30.03 36.32
N THR A 238 -0.58 -30.11 35.02
CA THR A 238 0.26 -31.07 34.31
C THR A 238 1.58 -30.39 33.96
N CYS A 239 2.60 -30.62 34.78
CA CYS A 239 3.98 -30.21 34.50
C CYS A 239 4.70 -31.25 33.60
N ASP A 240 3.97 -32.16 32.98
CA ASP A 240 4.55 -33.25 32.23
C ASP A 240 4.90 -32.77 30.79
N ASN A 241 6.20 -32.56 30.55
CA ASN A 241 6.75 -32.16 29.26
C ASN A 241 6.64 -33.27 28.17
N ALA A 242 6.14 -34.47 28.53
CA ALA A 242 6.10 -35.62 27.61
C ALA A 242 5.13 -35.46 26.44
N HIS A 243 4.19 -34.53 26.52
CA HIS A 243 3.16 -34.29 25.49
C HIS A 243 3.34 -33.03 24.65
N TYR A 244 4.41 -32.26 24.86
CA TYR A 244 4.64 -31.00 24.14
C TYR A 244 5.86 -31.11 23.20
N THR A 245 5.74 -30.50 22.03
CA THR A 245 6.82 -30.42 21.02
C THR A 245 7.99 -29.51 21.43
N PHE A 246 7.88 -28.84 22.59
CA PHE A 246 8.89 -27.96 23.14
C PHE A 246 8.94 -28.07 24.68
N LYS A 247 10.09 -27.73 25.29
CA LYS A 247 10.28 -27.72 26.73
C LYS A 247 9.61 -26.49 27.35
N VAL A 248 8.66 -26.68 28.26
CA VAL A 248 8.06 -25.58 29.03
C VAL A 248 9.11 -24.95 29.93
N PRO A 249 9.30 -23.63 29.95
CA PRO A 249 10.27 -22.95 30.83
C PRO A 249 10.00 -23.21 32.30
N THR A 250 11.04 -23.13 33.14
CA THR A 250 10.88 -23.31 34.59
C THR A 250 9.96 -22.23 35.19
N GLY A 251 9.05 -22.63 36.06
CA GLY A 251 8.07 -21.72 36.68
C GLY A 251 6.83 -21.42 35.80
N TRP A 252 6.86 -21.80 34.52
CA TRP A 252 5.71 -21.64 33.63
C TRP A 252 4.80 -22.86 33.69
N ILE A 253 3.52 -22.66 33.30
CA ILE A 253 2.57 -23.76 33.15
C ILE A 253 1.81 -23.65 31.83
N MET A 254 1.37 -24.80 31.32
CA MET A 254 0.44 -24.86 30.21
C MET A 254 -1.00 -24.90 30.77
N CYS A 255 -1.85 -24.02 30.25
CA CYS A 255 -3.28 -24.01 30.57
C CYS A 255 -4.09 -23.71 29.30
N LYS A 256 -5.42 -23.81 29.37
CA LYS A 256 -6.29 -23.28 28.33
C LYS A 256 -6.53 -21.79 28.54
N LEU A 257 -6.61 -21.01 27.46
CA LEU A 257 -6.91 -19.58 27.54
C LEU A 257 -8.21 -19.31 28.33
N GLY A 258 -9.23 -20.15 28.13
CA GLY A 258 -10.50 -20.07 28.86
C GLY A 258 -10.42 -20.29 30.37
N GLU A 259 -9.31 -20.83 30.90
CA GLU A 259 -9.10 -20.96 32.36
C GLU A 259 -8.72 -19.62 32.99
N ILE A 260 -8.00 -18.76 32.28
CA ILE A 260 -7.48 -17.47 32.75
C ILE A 260 -8.21 -16.26 32.16
N CYS A 261 -8.93 -16.44 31.04
CA CYS A 261 -9.73 -15.40 30.38
C CYS A 261 -11.17 -15.86 30.16
N ALA A 262 -12.06 -14.90 29.95
CA ALA A 262 -13.43 -15.13 29.47
C ALA A 262 -13.62 -14.34 28.19
N LEU A 263 -14.16 -14.97 27.15
CA LEU A 263 -14.52 -14.30 25.91
C LEU A 263 -16.03 -14.03 25.90
N GLU A 264 -16.40 -12.76 26.00
CA GLU A 264 -17.77 -12.29 26.02
C GLU A 264 -18.17 -11.77 24.65
N ASN A 265 -19.25 -12.29 24.08
CA ASN A 265 -19.80 -11.81 22.81
C ASN A 265 -20.64 -10.55 23.04
N GLY A 266 -20.69 -9.65 22.05
CA GLY A 266 -21.47 -8.44 22.13
C GLY A 266 -22.98 -8.64 21.96
N TYR A 267 -23.71 -7.54 22.09
CA TYR A 267 -25.17 -7.50 21.95
C TYR A 267 -25.60 -7.40 20.48
N ALA A 268 -26.74 -8.02 20.17
CA ALA A 268 -27.34 -8.01 18.83
C ALA A 268 -28.19 -6.75 18.61
N PHE A 269 -27.54 -5.62 18.35
CA PHE A 269 -28.24 -4.39 17.96
C PHE A 269 -28.85 -4.55 16.57
N SER A 270 -30.10 -4.07 16.40
CA SER A 270 -30.75 -3.95 15.10
C SER A 270 -30.32 -2.68 14.37
N SER A 271 -30.56 -2.61 13.05
CA SER A 271 -30.32 -1.37 12.27
C SER A 271 -31.11 -0.18 12.78
N ASP A 272 -32.27 -0.41 13.39
CA ASP A 272 -33.15 0.63 13.93
C ASP A 272 -32.60 1.28 15.21
N ASP A 273 -31.72 0.55 15.91
CA ASP A 273 -31.02 1.07 17.10
C ASP A 273 -29.91 2.07 16.73
N TYR A 274 -29.47 2.13 15.43
CA TYR A 274 -28.35 2.96 15.02
C TYR A 274 -28.73 4.45 14.94
N LYS A 275 -27.90 5.29 15.54
CA LYS A 275 -28.08 6.75 15.65
C LYS A 275 -26.79 7.48 15.23
N GLN A 276 -26.93 8.78 14.98
CA GLN A 276 -25.80 9.67 14.69
C GLN A 276 -25.03 10.10 15.96
N GLN A 277 -25.64 9.97 17.13
CA GLN A 277 -25.06 10.36 18.42
C GLN A 277 -25.50 9.37 19.51
N GLY A 278 -24.65 9.15 20.51
CA GLY A 278 -24.87 8.23 21.62
C GLY A 278 -23.58 7.58 22.06
N ILE A 279 -23.68 6.35 22.57
CA ILE A 279 -22.53 5.52 22.89
C ILE A 279 -22.05 4.84 21.60
N PRO A 280 -20.74 4.94 21.28
CA PRO A 280 -20.20 4.30 20.07
C PRO A 280 -20.35 2.78 20.13
N LEU A 281 -20.70 2.17 18.99
CA LEU A 281 -20.83 0.72 18.82
C LEU A 281 -19.63 0.15 18.07
N VAL A 282 -18.82 -0.65 18.75
CA VAL A 282 -17.70 -1.35 18.13
C VAL A 282 -18.19 -2.54 17.32
N ARG A 283 -17.94 -2.50 16.02
CA ARG A 283 -18.24 -3.55 15.06
C ARG A 283 -16.96 -4.12 14.47
N ILE A 284 -17.04 -5.24 13.76
CA ILE A 284 -15.88 -5.88 13.10
C ILE A 284 -15.13 -4.95 12.14
N SER A 285 -15.81 -3.96 11.54
CA SER A 285 -15.20 -2.95 10.67
C SER A 285 -14.34 -1.92 11.41
N ASN A 286 -14.49 -1.80 12.72
CA ASN A 286 -13.71 -0.89 13.54
C ASN A 286 -12.36 -1.47 14.01
N ILE A 287 -12.11 -2.77 13.73
CA ILE A 287 -10.90 -3.47 14.17
C ILE A 287 -9.88 -3.49 13.03
N SER A 288 -8.73 -2.84 13.21
CA SER A 288 -7.61 -2.86 12.27
C SER A 288 -6.27 -2.64 13.00
N ASP A 289 -5.22 -3.26 12.48
CA ASP A 289 -3.83 -3.01 12.89
C ASP A 289 -3.60 -3.04 14.41
N ASN A 290 -4.20 -4.03 15.08
CA ASN A 290 -4.17 -4.22 16.53
C ASN A 290 -4.83 -3.10 17.36
N THR A 291 -5.57 -2.21 16.73
CA THR A 291 -6.27 -1.07 17.36
C THR A 291 -7.76 -1.06 17.03
N ILE A 292 -8.52 -0.25 17.76
CA ILE A 292 -9.94 0.01 17.50
C ILE A 292 -10.10 1.44 16.99
N ASN A 293 -10.49 1.56 15.72
CA ASN A 293 -10.74 2.87 15.11
C ASN A 293 -12.25 3.18 15.14
N LEU A 294 -12.64 4.24 15.83
CA LEU A 294 -14.02 4.69 15.94
C LEU A 294 -14.44 5.68 14.85
N ASN A 295 -13.55 6.04 13.91
CA ASN A 295 -13.91 6.93 12.80
C ASN A 295 -15.02 6.29 11.95
N GLY A 296 -16.11 7.03 11.73
CA GLY A 296 -17.28 6.52 11.01
C GLY A 296 -18.03 5.39 11.73
N CYS A 297 -17.86 5.21 13.06
CA CYS A 297 -18.67 4.28 13.82
C CYS A 297 -20.13 4.74 13.89
N VAL A 298 -21.03 3.80 14.14
CA VAL A 298 -22.41 4.10 14.50
C VAL A 298 -22.53 4.22 16.01
N PHE A 299 -23.57 4.93 16.45
CA PHE A 299 -23.86 5.14 17.87
C PHE A 299 -25.19 4.48 18.23
N VAL A 300 -25.38 4.19 19.50
CA VAL A 300 -26.64 3.67 20.04
C VAL A 300 -27.03 4.43 21.29
N LYS A 301 -28.34 4.56 21.53
CA LYS A 301 -28.89 5.18 22.76
C LYS A 301 -29.55 4.15 23.67
N LYS A 302 -29.70 2.90 23.18
CA LYS A 302 -30.30 1.80 23.93
C LYS A 302 -29.33 1.37 25.04
N GLU A 303 -29.79 1.35 26.26
CA GLU A 303 -29.06 0.78 27.40
C GLU A 303 -29.04 -0.73 27.30
N VAL A 304 -27.91 -1.33 27.58
CA VAL A 304 -27.68 -2.78 27.61
C VAL A 304 -26.92 -3.15 28.88
N ASP A 305 -26.89 -4.43 29.18
CA ASP A 305 -26.17 -5.00 30.34
C ASP A 305 -24.67 -4.61 30.30
N ASP A 306 -24.09 -4.35 31.47
CA ASP A 306 -22.70 -3.91 31.66
C ASP A 306 -21.66 -4.88 31.07
N ARG A 307 -22.01 -6.15 30.88
CA ARG A 307 -21.13 -7.13 30.22
C ARG A 307 -20.79 -6.75 28.77
N PHE A 308 -21.66 -5.96 28.11
CA PHE A 308 -21.45 -5.50 26.73
C PHE A 308 -20.70 -4.17 26.64
N ILE A 309 -20.31 -3.59 27.78
CA ILE A 309 -19.51 -2.37 27.83
C ILE A 309 -18.05 -2.71 27.55
N VAL A 310 -17.48 -1.93 26.64
CA VAL A 310 -16.06 -1.92 26.29
C VAL A 310 -15.38 -0.75 27.02
N LYS A 311 -14.24 -1.01 27.64
CA LYS A 311 -13.44 -0.04 28.40
C LYS A 311 -12.02 0.02 27.87
N ASN A 312 -11.31 1.10 28.21
CA ASN A 312 -9.89 1.25 27.92
C ASN A 312 -9.09 0.01 28.37
N GLY A 313 -8.23 -0.49 27.48
CA GLY A 313 -7.41 -1.70 27.68
C GLY A 313 -8.10 -3.03 27.30
N ASP A 314 -9.40 -3.02 26.94
CA ASP A 314 -10.09 -4.23 26.48
C ASP A 314 -9.54 -4.72 25.14
N LEU A 315 -9.32 -6.05 25.02
CA LEU A 315 -8.92 -6.69 23.77
C LEU A 315 -10.15 -7.24 23.06
N LEU A 316 -10.41 -6.72 21.87
CA LEU A 316 -11.55 -7.08 21.04
C LEU A 316 -11.12 -7.94 19.86
N ILE A 317 -11.96 -8.93 19.51
CA ILE A 317 -11.69 -9.92 18.46
C ILE A 317 -12.89 -9.99 17.50
N ALA A 318 -12.66 -9.86 16.21
CA ALA A 318 -13.69 -10.12 15.19
C ALA A 318 -13.96 -11.62 15.08
N LEU A 319 -15.19 -12.05 15.34
CA LEU A 319 -15.57 -13.46 15.40
C LEU A 319 -16.13 -14.00 14.08
N SER A 320 -16.59 -13.13 13.18
CA SER A 320 -17.18 -13.55 11.90
C SER A 320 -17.00 -12.51 10.80
N GLY A 321 -17.13 -12.95 9.53
CA GLY A 321 -17.03 -12.11 8.34
C GLY A 321 -15.61 -11.97 7.79
N ALA A 322 -15.42 -11.06 6.84
CA ALA A 322 -14.14 -10.87 6.14
C ALA A 322 -12.96 -10.45 7.06
N THR A 323 -13.28 -9.97 8.27
CA THR A 323 -12.28 -9.54 9.27
C THR A 323 -12.09 -10.55 10.39
N THR A 324 -12.65 -11.75 10.28
CA THR A 324 -12.54 -12.81 11.31
C THR A 324 -11.09 -12.99 11.75
N GLY A 325 -10.85 -13.05 13.06
CA GLY A 325 -9.53 -13.21 13.67
C GLY A 325 -8.72 -11.91 13.81
N LYS A 326 -9.15 -10.80 13.21
CA LYS A 326 -8.53 -9.49 13.52
C LYS A 326 -8.84 -9.12 14.96
N MET A 327 -7.85 -8.52 15.61
CA MET A 327 -7.91 -8.09 17.01
C MET A 327 -7.47 -6.65 17.14
N GLY A 328 -7.92 -5.98 18.22
CA GLY A 328 -7.48 -4.63 18.55
C GLY A 328 -7.72 -4.30 20.01
N VAL A 329 -6.84 -3.50 20.56
CA VAL A 329 -6.99 -2.92 21.91
C VAL A 329 -7.85 -1.67 21.82
N TYR A 330 -8.81 -1.54 22.72
CA TYR A 330 -9.63 -0.35 22.84
C TYR A 330 -8.88 0.68 23.69
N GLU A 331 -8.41 1.75 23.06
CA GLU A 331 -7.60 2.82 23.68
C GLU A 331 -8.38 4.14 23.65
N ASN A 332 -9.54 4.17 24.33
CA ASN A 332 -10.35 5.38 24.45
C ASN A 332 -10.84 5.53 25.89
N GLU A 333 -10.85 6.77 26.39
CA GLU A 333 -11.33 7.12 27.75
C GLU A 333 -12.84 6.90 27.90
N ASN A 334 -13.60 7.09 26.81
CA ASN A 334 -15.04 6.89 26.82
C ASN A 334 -15.37 5.42 26.60
N ILE A 335 -16.45 4.94 27.20
CA ILE A 335 -16.97 3.60 26.99
C ILE A 335 -17.55 3.46 25.56
N ALA A 336 -17.58 2.21 25.09
CA ALA A 336 -18.29 1.81 23.89
C ALA A 336 -19.15 0.57 24.16
N TYR A 337 -20.07 0.26 23.26
CA TYR A 337 -20.80 -1.01 23.28
C TYR A 337 -20.21 -2.00 22.28
N LEU A 338 -20.36 -3.28 22.60
CA LEU A 338 -19.84 -4.40 21.83
C LEU A 338 -20.94 -4.99 20.93
N ASN A 339 -20.71 -5.06 19.62
CA ASN A 339 -21.62 -5.71 18.68
C ASN A 339 -21.48 -7.24 18.71
N GLN A 340 -22.55 -7.98 18.45
CA GLN A 340 -22.65 -9.45 18.51
C GLN A 340 -21.55 -10.22 17.75
N ARG A 341 -20.93 -9.61 16.72
CA ARG A 341 -19.86 -10.24 15.91
C ARG A 341 -18.46 -9.96 16.44
N VAL A 342 -18.38 -9.28 17.56
CA VAL A 342 -17.12 -8.96 18.23
C VAL A 342 -17.12 -9.58 19.62
N GLY A 343 -16.02 -10.22 19.99
CA GLY A 343 -15.78 -10.76 21.31
C GLY A 343 -14.84 -9.86 22.11
N ASN A 344 -15.08 -9.71 23.41
CA ASN A 344 -14.17 -9.06 24.36
C ASN A 344 -13.48 -10.12 25.22
N LEU A 345 -12.16 -10.21 25.13
CA LEU A 345 -11.35 -11.17 25.91
C LEU A 345 -10.96 -10.58 27.26
N LYS A 346 -11.77 -10.81 28.27
CA LYS A 346 -11.57 -10.30 29.63
C LYS A 346 -10.71 -11.24 30.47
N ILE A 347 -9.79 -10.69 31.26
CA ILE A 347 -8.93 -11.46 32.18
C ILE A 347 -9.71 -11.81 33.45
N LYS A 348 -9.59 -13.07 33.89
CA LYS A 348 -10.14 -13.54 35.16
C LYS A 348 -9.16 -13.28 36.28
N LYS A 349 -9.53 -12.45 37.26
CA LYS A 349 -8.67 -12.08 38.40
C LYS A 349 -7.29 -11.53 37.95
N ASN A 350 -6.38 -11.28 38.86
CA ASN A 350 -5.07 -10.66 38.59
C ASN A 350 -3.97 -11.70 38.32
N VAL A 351 -4.18 -12.60 37.36
CA VAL A 351 -3.22 -13.66 37.04
C VAL A 351 -2.46 -13.42 35.74
N LEU A 352 -2.92 -12.46 34.96
CA LEU A 352 -2.39 -12.14 33.64
C LEU A 352 -2.36 -10.64 33.46
N LEU A 353 -1.25 -10.11 32.94
CA LEU A 353 -1.17 -8.70 32.53
C LEU A 353 -1.92 -8.48 31.23
N PRO A 354 -2.70 -7.38 31.10
CA PRO A 354 -3.40 -7.05 29.86
C PRO A 354 -2.48 -6.98 28.64
N GLU A 355 -1.32 -6.36 28.79
CA GLU A 355 -0.32 -6.19 27.73
C GLU A 355 0.25 -7.56 27.29
N TYR A 356 0.57 -8.46 28.24
CA TYR A 356 1.05 -9.79 27.93
C TYR A 356 -0.04 -10.62 27.20
N ARG A 357 -1.32 -10.54 27.67
CA ARG A 357 -2.47 -11.12 26.95
C ARG A 357 -2.52 -10.61 25.51
N ASN A 358 -2.40 -9.31 25.29
CA ASN A 358 -2.48 -8.70 23.97
C ASN A 358 -1.37 -9.25 23.05
N TYR A 359 -0.11 -9.24 23.50
CA TYR A 359 1.03 -9.77 22.72
C TYR A 359 0.90 -11.25 22.42
N TYR A 360 0.45 -12.03 23.41
CA TYR A 360 0.16 -13.45 23.17
C TYR A 360 -0.90 -13.62 22.09
N MET A 361 -2.03 -12.92 22.17
CA MET A 361 -3.11 -13.02 21.21
C MET A 361 -2.70 -12.56 19.81
N PHE A 362 -1.92 -11.50 19.70
CA PHE A 362 -1.36 -11.04 18.41
C PHE A 362 -0.43 -12.09 17.79
N SER A 363 0.31 -12.84 18.59
CA SER A 363 1.13 -13.95 18.09
C SER A 363 0.32 -15.13 17.56
N GLN A 364 -0.96 -15.29 17.99
CA GLN A 364 -1.84 -16.37 17.59
C GLN A 364 -2.71 -16.08 16.35
N ILE A 365 -2.60 -14.90 15.74
CA ILE A 365 -3.48 -14.46 14.62
C ILE A 365 -3.51 -15.50 13.49
N GLU A 366 -2.35 -15.97 13.02
CA GLU A 366 -2.29 -16.96 11.94
C GLU A 366 -2.95 -18.28 12.31
N LYS A 367 -2.80 -18.75 13.56
CA LYS A 367 -3.42 -19.96 14.08
C LYS A 367 -4.94 -19.80 14.16
N ILE A 368 -5.41 -18.66 14.65
CA ILE A 368 -6.83 -18.31 14.74
C ILE A 368 -7.45 -18.25 13.35
N LEU A 369 -6.78 -17.64 12.38
CA LEU A 369 -7.22 -17.59 10.99
C LEU A 369 -7.35 -18.99 10.40
N LYS A 370 -6.36 -19.88 10.59
CA LYS A 370 -6.42 -21.27 10.11
C LYS A 370 -7.61 -22.03 10.72
N LEU A 371 -7.94 -21.78 11.98
CA LEU A 371 -9.09 -22.40 12.65
C LEU A 371 -10.45 -21.85 12.19
N ALA A 372 -10.48 -20.59 11.71
CA ALA A 372 -11.67 -19.91 11.24
C ALA A 372 -12.09 -20.27 9.81
N TYR A 373 -11.15 -20.69 8.95
CA TYR A 373 -11.36 -20.95 7.52
C TYR A 373 -11.84 -22.37 7.20
N GLY A 374 -12.66 -22.99 8.05
CA GLY A 374 -13.25 -24.31 7.81
C GLY A 374 -14.60 -24.33 7.05
N GLY A 375 -15.09 -23.17 6.55
CA GLY A 375 -16.41 -23.06 5.88
C GLY A 375 -16.49 -21.93 4.86
N ALA A 376 -17.65 -21.80 4.20
CA ALA A 376 -17.90 -20.81 3.13
C ALA A 376 -17.79 -19.34 3.58
N GLN A 377 -17.98 -19.06 4.87
CA GLN A 377 -17.67 -17.77 5.49
C GLN A 377 -16.80 -17.99 6.73
N PRO A 378 -15.68 -17.25 6.87
CA PRO A 378 -14.85 -17.36 8.05
C PRO A 378 -15.65 -17.05 9.32
N ASN A 379 -15.59 -17.95 10.30
CA ASN A 379 -16.23 -17.79 11.60
C ASN A 379 -15.44 -18.55 12.66
N ILE A 380 -15.25 -17.94 13.83
CA ILE A 380 -14.63 -18.59 14.97
C ILE A 380 -15.48 -18.42 16.22
N SER A 381 -15.76 -19.51 16.89
CA SER A 381 -16.55 -19.46 18.12
C SER A 381 -15.70 -19.11 19.34
N SER A 382 -16.34 -18.49 20.35
CA SER A 382 -15.71 -18.21 21.64
C SER A 382 -15.11 -19.47 22.27
N LYS A 383 -15.77 -20.64 22.07
CA LYS A 383 -15.28 -21.92 22.56
C LYS A 383 -13.93 -22.29 21.96
N ILE A 384 -13.74 -22.13 20.66
CA ILE A 384 -12.47 -22.44 19.97
C ILE A 384 -11.35 -21.55 20.50
N ILE A 385 -11.61 -20.25 20.69
CA ILE A 385 -10.62 -19.32 21.25
C ILE A 385 -10.27 -19.70 22.70
N CYS A 386 -11.25 -20.03 23.53
CA CYS A 386 -11.03 -20.45 24.92
C CYS A 386 -10.27 -21.79 25.04
N GLU A 387 -10.32 -22.65 24.02
CA GLU A 387 -9.55 -23.91 23.97
C GLU A 387 -8.09 -23.74 23.51
N LEU A 388 -7.66 -22.52 23.10
CA LEU A 388 -6.27 -22.29 22.75
C LEU A 388 -5.37 -22.59 23.94
N GLN A 389 -4.31 -23.35 23.69
CA GLN A 389 -3.27 -23.60 24.68
C GLN A 389 -2.49 -22.32 24.95
N PHE A 390 -2.32 -21.98 26.24
CA PHE A 390 -1.66 -20.80 26.72
C PHE A 390 -0.52 -21.18 27.66
N LEU A 391 0.68 -20.69 27.34
CA LEU A 391 1.82 -20.77 28.25
C LEU A 391 1.78 -19.58 29.21
N LEU A 392 1.47 -19.84 30.47
CA LEU A 392 1.36 -18.82 31.50
C LEU A 392 2.70 -18.67 32.23
N PRO A 393 3.38 -17.51 32.13
CA PRO A 393 4.56 -17.19 32.91
C PRO A 393 4.24 -16.78 34.36
N PRO A 394 5.22 -16.79 35.26
CA PRO A 394 5.18 -16.04 36.50
C PRO A 394 4.85 -14.55 36.28
N LEU A 395 4.07 -13.94 37.18
CA LEU A 395 3.57 -12.58 36.99
C LEU A 395 4.70 -11.54 36.83
N MET A 396 5.81 -11.70 37.56
CA MET A 396 6.97 -10.82 37.45
C MET A 396 7.70 -11.00 36.11
N GLU A 397 7.74 -12.23 35.61
CA GLU A 397 8.30 -12.49 34.27
C GLU A 397 7.41 -11.93 33.15
N GLN A 398 6.08 -11.97 33.28
CA GLN A 398 5.17 -11.28 32.35
C GLN A 398 5.54 -9.78 32.23
N LYS A 399 5.81 -9.11 33.36
CA LYS A 399 6.25 -7.70 33.37
C LYS A 399 7.56 -7.49 32.61
N ARG A 400 8.58 -8.33 32.88
CA ARG A 400 9.85 -8.24 32.18
C ARG A 400 9.73 -8.47 30.69
N ILE A 401 8.89 -9.44 30.30
CA ILE A 401 8.59 -9.72 28.90
C ILE A 401 7.94 -8.51 28.21
N VAL A 402 6.89 -7.94 28.83
CA VAL A 402 6.19 -6.75 28.31
C VAL A 402 7.17 -5.60 28.13
N GLN A 403 7.92 -5.25 29.17
CA GLN A 403 8.92 -4.17 29.10
C GLN A 403 9.94 -4.38 27.98
N LYS A 404 10.39 -5.65 27.78
CA LYS A 404 11.36 -5.95 26.73
C LYS A 404 10.76 -5.87 25.33
N ILE A 405 9.51 -6.27 25.16
CA ILE A 405 8.79 -6.12 23.88
C ILE A 405 8.63 -4.62 23.55
N GLU A 406 8.17 -3.82 24.50
CA GLU A 406 7.94 -2.38 24.34
C GLU A 406 9.25 -1.63 24.01
N GLU A 407 10.33 -1.96 24.73
CA GLU A 407 11.67 -1.44 24.42
C GLU A 407 12.06 -1.72 22.97
N LEU A 408 12.00 -2.99 22.54
CA LEU A 408 12.39 -3.40 21.20
C LEU A 408 11.47 -2.80 20.13
N TYR A 409 10.16 -2.76 20.36
CA TYR A 409 9.20 -2.19 19.41
C TYR A 409 9.41 -0.69 19.25
N SER A 410 9.73 0.04 20.30
CA SER A 410 10.00 1.48 20.22
C SER A 410 11.17 1.80 19.29
N TYR A 411 12.21 0.96 19.25
CA TYR A 411 13.30 1.13 18.29
C TYR A 411 12.82 0.95 16.85
N PHE A 412 12.02 -0.09 16.57
CA PHE A 412 11.48 -0.33 15.23
C PHE A 412 10.47 0.74 14.79
N ASP A 413 9.64 1.24 15.70
CA ASP A 413 8.70 2.32 15.42
C ASP A 413 9.41 3.62 15.08
N ASN A 414 10.54 3.92 15.75
CA ASN A 414 11.37 5.08 15.43
C ASN A 414 12.02 4.95 14.04
N ILE A 415 12.52 3.75 13.68
CA ILE A 415 13.05 3.48 12.35
C ILE A 415 11.93 3.64 11.30
N GLN A 416 10.75 3.10 11.55
CA GLN A 416 9.62 3.18 10.63
C GLN A 416 9.18 4.63 10.40
N LYS A 417 9.07 5.44 11.46
CA LYS A 417 8.79 6.87 11.36
C LYS A 417 9.83 7.63 10.54
N ALA A 418 11.12 7.30 10.72
CA ALA A 418 12.20 7.91 9.93
C ALA A 418 12.16 7.53 8.45
N LEU A 419 11.60 6.37 8.09
CA LEU A 419 11.39 5.95 6.70
C LEU A 419 10.18 6.63 6.04
N GLU A 420 9.24 7.14 6.84
CA GLU A 420 8.01 7.80 6.36
C GLU A 420 8.16 9.33 6.27
N ALA A 421 9.19 9.88 6.91
CA ALA A 421 9.54 11.30 6.88
C ALA A 421 10.28 11.68 5.60
#